data_87186169eb34d8eb5d6553e7f3793c25
#
_entry.id   87186169eb34d8eb5d6553e7f3793c25
#
_cell.length_a   1.000
_cell.length_b   1.000
_cell.length_c   1.000
_cell.angle_alpha   90.00
_cell.angle_beta   90.00
_cell.angle_gamma   90.00
#
_symmetry.space_group_name_H-M   'P 1'
#
loop_
_entity.id
_entity.type
_entity.pdbx_description
1 polymer ?
#
loop_
_entity_poly.entity_id
_entity_poly.type
_entity_poly.pdbx_seq_one_letter_code
_entity_poly.pdbx_strand_id
1 'polypeptide(L)'
;MRHIGITLLLFVLRLAVEAQPRIAIAGLGIESSTFSPALTEEPAFHAQYGPAIFDGYPFFAPDSALRHQAIWIPTITGHSLPGGAVTRAAYESLVGKTLDSLKKHLPYDGLFFDIHGAMSVVGLDDPEGDFIIRIRKVVGPRTLISTSMDLHGNVSWRLAQNTDLITCYRMAPHEDAMDTKRRAVTNLLTRISSGKGRPAYKAWIPIPILLPGEKTSTRIEPGKSLYAAVAPAAVKPGIIDAAIWIGYAWADEPRNHAVVMVTGDDKETVTRTAEKLAGDFWRARAQFAFVAPTGTLQQCLDSAVKSPLHPFFISDCGDNPTAGGAGDVTWTITRVLGRPEFKAANGPTVIYASIPGPELVAKAIKAGVGGTVDGTAGAAVDHRYAPPIRLKGIVESIVKGDKDAEVETVIRVGGVHVIVTQKRKPYHKEIDFTRLGLQPRKAAIVFVKIGYLEPELYAMRAAWLMALTPGGVDQDLTRLPYKHIERPMFPLDAISNDPDLHARLVPASDAPSTTGSVASPSK
;
A
#
# COMPACT_ATOMS: atom_id res chain seq x y z
N MET A 1 69.51 -19.54 51.31
CA MET A 1 68.72 -18.46 50.77
C MET A 1 68.01 -18.98 49.49
N ARG A 2 66.71 -19.20 49.56
CA ARG A 2 65.91 -19.69 48.42
C ARG A 2 65.18 -18.48 47.80
N HIS A 3 65.47 -18.18 46.54
CA HIS A 3 64.73 -17.16 45.78
C HIS A 3 63.43 -17.77 45.23
N ILE A 4 62.29 -17.25 45.69
CA ILE A 4 60.98 -17.57 45.15
C ILE A 4 60.70 -16.53 44.03
N GLY A 5 60.71 -16.99 42.78
CA GLY A 5 60.36 -16.18 41.65
C GLY A 5 58.81 -16.16 41.53
N ILE A 6 58.18 -15.00 41.70
CA ILE A 6 56.79 -14.78 41.47
C ILE A 6 56.62 -14.43 39.99
N THR A 7 56.05 -15.36 39.18
CA THR A 7 55.66 -15.13 37.79
C THR A 7 54.30 -14.50 37.79
N LEU A 8 54.20 -13.20 37.45
CA LEU A 8 53.00 -12.45 37.34
C LEU A 8 52.37 -12.76 35.95
N LEU A 9 51.29 -13.53 35.90
CA LEU A 9 50.55 -13.86 34.69
C LEU A 9 49.58 -12.69 34.38
N LEU A 10 49.95 -11.83 33.45
CA LEU A 10 49.07 -10.76 32.94
C LEU A 10 48.02 -11.37 32.04
N PHE A 11 46.82 -11.52 32.55
CA PHE A 11 45.61 -11.78 31.74
C PHE A 11 45.20 -10.47 31.02
N VAL A 12 45.57 -10.33 29.77
CA VAL A 12 45.06 -9.26 28.92
C VAL A 12 43.65 -9.67 28.48
N LEU A 13 42.62 -9.20 29.18
CA LEU A 13 41.22 -9.23 28.69
C LEU A 13 41.19 -8.34 27.46
N ARG A 14 41.24 -8.91 26.26
CA ARG A 14 40.82 -8.23 25.04
C ARG A 14 39.31 -8.10 25.11
N LEU A 15 38.80 -6.96 25.56
CA LEU A 15 37.47 -6.51 25.25
C LEU A 15 37.43 -6.33 23.72
N ALA A 16 36.97 -7.33 23.00
CA ALA A 16 36.60 -7.17 21.60
C ALA A 16 35.45 -6.17 21.59
N VAL A 17 35.73 -4.92 21.24
CA VAL A 17 34.70 -3.99 20.85
C VAL A 17 34.13 -4.57 19.58
N GLU A 18 32.97 -5.26 19.67
CA GLU A 18 32.27 -5.72 18.50
C GLU A 18 31.97 -4.50 17.62
N ALA A 19 32.49 -4.52 16.41
CA ALA A 19 32.22 -3.45 15.45
C ALA A 19 30.72 -3.36 15.21
N GLN A 20 30.17 -2.16 15.24
CA GLN A 20 28.75 -1.95 14.94
C GLN A 20 28.40 -2.52 13.56
N PRO A 21 27.27 -3.26 13.43
CA PRO A 21 26.87 -3.85 12.17
C PRO A 21 26.58 -2.77 11.12
N ARG A 22 26.95 -3.05 9.89
CA ARG A 22 26.74 -2.18 8.72
C ARG A 22 25.43 -2.57 8.03
N ILE A 23 24.43 -1.71 8.10
CA ILE A 23 23.08 -2.00 7.59
C ILE A 23 22.68 -0.99 6.52
N ALA A 24 22.41 -1.47 5.31
CA ALA A 24 21.86 -0.65 4.24
C ALA A 24 20.34 -0.44 4.43
N ILE A 25 19.85 0.69 3.90
CA ILE A 25 18.42 0.97 3.77
C ILE A 25 18.11 1.22 2.30
N ALA A 26 17.17 0.46 1.74
CA ALA A 26 16.71 0.61 0.37
C ALA A 26 15.23 0.21 0.25
N GLY A 27 14.54 0.71 -0.77
CA GLY A 27 13.20 0.25 -1.08
C GLY A 27 12.43 1.17 -2.01
N LEU A 28 11.46 0.59 -2.71
CA LEU A 28 10.53 1.32 -3.57
C LEU A 28 9.12 0.82 -3.27
N GLY A 29 8.17 1.73 -3.11
CA GLY A 29 6.79 1.38 -2.74
C GLY A 29 5.75 2.10 -3.58
N ILE A 30 4.76 1.35 -4.06
CA ILE A 30 3.56 1.84 -4.72
C ILE A 30 2.48 0.75 -4.73
N GLU A 31 1.22 1.12 -4.70
CA GLU A 31 0.09 0.33 -5.17
C GLU A 31 -0.20 0.67 -6.63
N SER A 32 -0.11 -0.31 -7.51
CA SER A 32 -0.28 -0.11 -8.95
C SER A 32 -1.42 -0.96 -9.51
N SER A 33 -2.56 -0.32 -9.84
CA SER A 33 -3.64 -1.03 -10.52
C SER A 33 -3.30 -1.29 -11.99
N THR A 34 -3.32 -2.56 -12.39
CA THR A 34 -3.20 -2.95 -13.81
C THR A 34 -4.47 -2.66 -14.61
N PHE A 35 -5.58 -2.39 -13.92
CA PHE A 35 -6.86 -2.00 -14.54
C PHE A 35 -7.02 -0.49 -14.71
N SER A 36 -6.10 0.31 -14.16
CA SER A 36 -6.01 1.74 -14.42
C SER A 36 -5.22 1.98 -15.72
N PRO A 37 -5.70 2.85 -16.65
CA PRO A 37 -4.93 3.19 -17.84
C PRO A 37 -3.78 4.18 -17.56
N ALA A 38 -3.68 4.68 -16.32
CA ALA A 38 -2.59 5.54 -15.91
C ALA A 38 -1.25 4.79 -15.97
N LEU A 39 -0.17 5.53 -16.22
CA LEU A 39 1.19 5.04 -16.10
C LEU A 39 1.92 5.86 -15.05
N THR A 40 2.78 5.17 -14.28
CA THR A 40 3.57 5.81 -13.23
C THR A 40 5.03 5.94 -13.68
N GLU A 41 5.53 7.16 -13.71
CA GLU A 41 6.90 7.50 -14.10
C GLU A 41 7.80 7.70 -12.88
N GLU A 42 9.13 7.70 -13.09
CA GLU A 42 10.13 7.81 -12.03
C GLU A 42 9.92 9.01 -11.09
N PRO A 43 9.60 10.23 -11.54
CA PRO A 43 9.42 11.37 -10.63
C PRO A 43 8.33 11.18 -9.59
N ALA A 44 7.32 10.33 -9.86
CA ALA A 44 6.22 10.04 -8.93
C ALA A 44 6.67 9.34 -7.65
N PHE A 45 7.84 8.68 -7.66
CA PHE A 45 8.38 8.00 -6.48
C PHE A 45 9.02 8.95 -5.47
N HIS A 46 9.22 10.22 -5.81
CA HIS A 46 9.86 11.20 -4.92
C HIS A 46 11.12 10.63 -4.25
N ALA A 47 11.98 9.98 -5.03
CA ALA A 47 13.11 9.21 -4.55
C ALA A 47 14.04 10.05 -3.66
N GLN A 48 14.32 9.55 -2.47
CA GLN A 48 15.24 10.14 -1.50
C GLN A 48 16.56 9.37 -1.48
N TYR A 49 17.63 10.06 -1.16
CA TYR A 49 18.99 9.54 -1.19
C TYR A 49 19.74 9.91 0.08
N GLY A 50 20.59 9.01 0.56
CA GLY A 50 21.47 9.28 1.69
C GLY A 50 20.70 9.68 2.96
N PRO A 51 21.25 10.61 3.79
CA PRO A 51 20.69 10.94 5.11
C PRO A 51 19.23 11.42 5.11
N ALA A 52 18.72 12.01 4.02
CA ALA A 52 17.34 12.44 3.92
C ALA A 52 16.33 11.28 4.08
N ILE A 53 16.76 10.03 3.83
CA ILE A 53 15.93 8.83 4.03
C ILE A 53 15.48 8.68 5.49
N PHE A 54 16.28 9.13 6.46
CA PHE A 54 15.93 9.00 7.87
C PHE A 54 14.71 9.82 8.28
N ASP A 55 14.44 10.92 7.59
CA ASP A 55 13.29 11.80 7.87
C ASP A 55 11.96 11.07 7.65
N GLY A 56 11.96 10.02 6.83
CA GLY A 56 10.81 9.14 6.61
C GLY A 56 10.52 8.14 7.75
N TYR A 57 11.42 8.03 8.74
CA TYR A 57 11.33 7.02 9.80
C TYR A 57 11.52 7.64 11.19
N PRO A 58 10.46 7.98 11.92
CA PRO A 58 10.57 8.59 13.26
C PRO A 58 11.42 7.79 14.25
N PHE A 59 11.51 6.47 14.10
CA PHE A 59 12.33 5.60 14.92
C PHE A 59 13.83 5.69 14.61
N PHE A 60 14.24 6.44 13.59
CA PHE A 60 15.63 6.80 13.29
C PHE A 60 15.96 8.26 13.66
N ALA A 61 15.15 8.91 14.49
CA ALA A 61 15.48 10.22 15.03
C ALA A 61 16.91 10.22 15.63
N PRO A 62 17.64 11.36 15.61
CA PRO A 62 19.03 11.42 16.06
C PRO A 62 19.30 10.89 17.47
N ASP A 63 18.33 11.02 18.37
CA ASP A 63 18.36 10.56 19.77
C ASP A 63 17.79 9.15 19.98
N SER A 64 17.29 8.51 18.94
CA SER A 64 16.71 7.18 19.01
C SER A 64 17.78 6.12 19.31
N ALA A 65 17.46 5.19 20.23
CA ALA A 65 18.32 4.05 20.52
C ALA A 65 18.61 3.19 19.27
N LEU A 66 17.65 3.01 18.37
CA LEU A 66 17.85 2.26 17.13
C LEU A 66 18.88 2.92 16.22
N ARG A 67 18.93 4.26 16.20
CA ARG A 67 19.89 5.03 15.40
C ARG A 67 21.35 4.70 15.76
N HIS A 68 21.61 4.39 17.00
CA HIS A 68 22.95 4.15 17.55
C HIS A 68 23.37 2.66 17.58
N GLN A 69 22.49 1.73 17.16
CA GLN A 69 22.80 0.29 17.21
C GLN A 69 23.56 -0.24 15.99
N ALA A 70 23.65 0.56 14.91
CA ALA A 70 24.31 0.16 13.67
C ALA A 70 24.94 1.35 12.95
N ILE A 71 25.85 1.06 12.03
CA ILE A 71 26.28 1.99 10.99
C ILE A 71 25.25 1.89 9.86
N TRP A 72 24.29 2.81 9.86
CA TRP A 72 23.24 2.87 8.86
C TRP A 72 23.76 3.49 7.57
N ILE A 73 23.50 2.82 6.45
CA ILE A 73 23.93 3.23 5.11
C ILE A 73 22.65 3.39 4.26
N PRO A 74 21.99 4.57 4.36
CA PRO A 74 20.82 4.86 3.55
C PRO A 74 21.24 5.03 2.07
N THR A 75 20.61 4.26 1.18
CA THR A 75 20.92 4.26 -0.26
C THR A 75 19.87 5.00 -1.05
N ILE A 76 18.76 4.35 -1.38
CA ILE A 76 17.61 4.96 -2.04
C ILE A 76 16.33 4.40 -1.43
N THR A 77 15.40 5.28 -1.11
CA THR A 77 13.99 4.94 -0.90
C THR A 77 13.10 5.83 -1.76
N GLY A 78 11.97 5.28 -2.23
CA GLY A 78 11.02 6.06 -3.01
C GLY A 78 9.61 5.51 -2.86
N HIS A 79 8.64 6.41 -2.63
CA HIS A 79 7.24 6.02 -2.49
C HIS A 79 6.38 6.93 -3.38
N SER A 80 5.58 6.30 -4.23
CA SER A 80 4.59 7.00 -5.05
C SER A 80 3.20 6.93 -4.40
N LEU A 81 2.38 7.95 -4.64
CA LEU A 81 0.94 7.76 -4.46
C LEU A 81 0.48 6.59 -5.33
N PRO A 82 -0.49 5.79 -4.86
CA PRO A 82 -1.06 4.71 -5.66
C PRO A 82 -1.48 5.20 -7.05
N GLY A 83 -1.28 4.36 -8.08
CA GLY A 83 -1.50 4.76 -9.47
C GLY A 83 -1.74 3.57 -10.40
N GLY A 84 -1.50 3.77 -11.69
CA GLY A 84 -1.40 2.69 -12.66
C GLY A 84 -0.02 2.04 -12.67
N ALA A 85 0.18 1.07 -13.56
CA ALA A 85 1.43 0.34 -13.68
C ALA A 85 2.63 1.29 -13.90
N VAL A 86 3.75 0.97 -13.26
CA VAL A 86 5.02 1.69 -13.43
C VAL A 86 5.57 1.40 -14.82
N THR A 87 6.06 2.43 -15.51
CA THR A 87 6.71 2.20 -16.79
C THR A 87 7.99 1.37 -16.61
N ARG A 88 8.32 0.52 -17.59
CA ARG A 88 9.53 -0.29 -17.53
C ARG A 88 10.77 0.58 -17.39
N ALA A 89 10.81 1.73 -18.06
CA ALA A 89 11.93 2.66 -18.01
C ALA A 89 12.12 3.25 -16.59
N ALA A 90 11.06 3.66 -15.93
CA ALA A 90 11.08 4.17 -14.55
C ALA A 90 11.59 3.10 -13.57
N TYR A 91 11.07 1.87 -13.69
CA TYR A 91 11.51 0.74 -12.87
C TYR A 91 13.00 0.46 -13.03
N GLU A 92 13.48 0.28 -14.27
CA GLU A 92 14.88 -0.04 -14.54
C GLU A 92 15.83 1.09 -14.08
N SER A 93 15.43 2.35 -14.24
CA SER A 93 16.19 3.50 -13.76
C SER A 93 16.34 3.49 -12.23
N LEU A 94 15.22 3.36 -11.50
CA LEU A 94 15.23 3.37 -10.03
C LEU A 94 15.96 2.16 -9.45
N VAL A 95 15.73 0.97 -9.99
CA VAL A 95 16.45 -0.25 -9.59
C VAL A 95 17.94 -0.11 -9.90
N GLY A 96 18.33 0.36 -11.08
CA GLY A 96 19.73 0.58 -11.44
C GLY A 96 20.44 1.51 -10.44
N LYS A 97 19.84 2.67 -10.14
CA LYS A 97 20.35 3.63 -9.14
C LYS A 97 20.50 2.99 -7.76
N THR A 98 19.53 2.17 -7.35
CA THR A 98 19.60 1.45 -6.06
C THR A 98 20.77 0.47 -6.03
N LEU A 99 20.93 -0.36 -7.06
CA LEU A 99 22.01 -1.34 -7.14
C LEU A 99 23.39 -0.66 -7.19
N ASP A 100 23.52 0.44 -7.91
CA ASP A 100 24.78 1.18 -7.99
C ASP A 100 25.13 1.87 -6.66
N SER A 101 24.13 2.37 -5.93
CA SER A 101 24.34 2.89 -4.59
C SER A 101 24.77 1.78 -3.60
N LEU A 102 24.13 0.62 -3.67
CA LEU A 102 24.51 -0.54 -2.84
C LEU A 102 25.94 -1.01 -3.12
N LYS A 103 26.37 -1.09 -4.37
CA LYS A 103 27.76 -1.51 -4.75
C LYS A 103 28.83 -0.63 -4.12
N LYS A 104 28.58 0.68 -3.96
CA LYS A 104 29.58 1.65 -3.46
C LYS A 104 29.99 1.44 -2.01
N HIS A 105 29.16 0.77 -1.21
CA HIS A 105 29.33 0.73 0.25
C HIS A 105 29.46 -0.69 0.83
N LEU A 106 29.69 -1.69 -0.01
CA LEU A 106 29.91 -3.07 0.42
C LEU A 106 31.11 -3.18 1.39
N PRO A 107 31.16 -4.16 2.30
CA PRO A 107 30.14 -5.17 2.57
C PRO A 107 29.07 -4.69 3.55
N TYR A 108 27.96 -5.45 3.64
CA TYR A 108 26.88 -5.22 4.61
C TYR A 108 26.64 -6.46 5.47
N ASP A 109 26.32 -6.25 6.75
CA ASP A 109 25.83 -7.29 7.65
C ASP A 109 24.31 -7.48 7.46
N GLY A 110 23.61 -6.39 7.15
CA GLY A 110 22.17 -6.39 6.92
C GLY A 110 21.69 -5.38 5.88
N LEU A 111 20.47 -5.60 5.42
CA LEU A 111 19.70 -4.68 4.57
C LEU A 111 18.27 -4.59 5.10
N PHE A 112 17.80 -3.38 5.38
CA PHE A 112 16.39 -3.08 5.55
C PHE A 112 15.80 -2.73 4.18
N PHE A 113 14.90 -3.59 3.69
CA PHE A 113 14.24 -3.47 2.39
C PHE A 113 12.79 -3.07 2.59
N ASP A 114 12.49 -1.78 2.45
CA ASP A 114 11.18 -1.19 2.70
C ASP A 114 10.39 -1.07 1.39
N ILE A 115 9.41 -1.95 1.19
CA ILE A 115 8.56 -1.98 0.00
C ILE A 115 7.09 -1.96 0.38
N HIS A 116 6.22 -1.65 -0.60
CA HIS A 116 4.78 -1.86 -0.43
C HIS A 116 4.40 -3.33 -0.69
N GLY A 117 4.85 -3.90 -1.79
CA GLY A 117 4.51 -5.25 -2.25
C GLY A 117 3.43 -5.31 -3.33
N ALA A 118 2.93 -4.15 -3.79
CA ALA A 118 1.87 -4.06 -4.80
C ALA A 118 2.29 -3.26 -6.04
N MET A 119 3.59 -3.24 -6.34
CA MET A 119 4.10 -2.62 -7.55
C MET A 119 3.78 -3.50 -8.76
N SER A 120 3.07 -2.97 -9.74
CA SER A 120 2.96 -3.55 -11.08
C SER A 120 3.84 -2.77 -12.05
N VAL A 121 4.54 -3.46 -12.93
CA VAL A 121 5.42 -2.85 -13.95
C VAL A 121 5.06 -3.38 -15.32
N VAL A 122 4.97 -2.49 -16.30
CA VAL A 122 4.66 -2.88 -17.69
C VAL A 122 5.63 -3.95 -18.17
N GLY A 123 5.10 -5.13 -18.53
CA GLY A 123 5.87 -6.26 -19.03
C GLY A 123 6.72 -7.00 -17.98
N LEU A 124 6.33 -6.95 -16.69
CA LEU A 124 7.01 -7.68 -15.62
C LEU A 124 6.01 -8.17 -14.57
N ASP A 125 5.89 -9.47 -14.40
CA ASP A 125 4.86 -10.10 -13.56
C ASP A 125 5.16 -10.08 -12.04
N ASP A 126 6.41 -9.87 -11.64
CA ASP A 126 6.85 -9.89 -10.24
C ASP A 126 7.99 -8.90 -10.00
N PRO A 127 7.70 -7.59 -9.96
CA PRO A 127 8.73 -6.55 -9.83
C PRO A 127 9.52 -6.63 -8.52
N GLU A 128 8.86 -6.87 -7.39
CA GLU A 128 9.55 -6.96 -6.10
C GLU A 128 10.41 -8.23 -6.01
N GLY A 129 9.97 -9.34 -6.61
CA GLY A 129 10.76 -10.56 -6.74
C GLY A 129 11.98 -10.37 -7.65
N ASP A 130 11.85 -9.65 -8.77
CA ASP A 130 12.98 -9.27 -9.63
C ASP A 130 13.95 -8.35 -8.88
N PHE A 131 13.43 -7.33 -8.21
CA PHE A 131 14.24 -6.34 -7.49
C PHE A 131 15.07 -6.98 -6.38
N ILE A 132 14.45 -7.82 -5.53
CA ILE A 132 15.18 -8.47 -4.43
C ILE A 132 16.23 -9.47 -4.94
N ILE A 133 16.00 -10.17 -6.05
CA ILE A 133 16.99 -11.04 -6.69
C ILE A 133 18.21 -10.22 -7.14
N ARG A 134 17.98 -9.08 -7.78
CA ARG A 134 19.07 -8.18 -8.20
C ARG A 134 19.84 -7.60 -7.00
N ILE A 135 19.13 -7.21 -5.94
CA ILE A 135 19.75 -6.77 -4.68
C ILE A 135 20.62 -7.90 -4.10
N ARG A 136 20.06 -9.13 -4.00
CA ARG A 136 20.77 -10.30 -3.44
C ARG A 136 22.07 -10.59 -4.19
N LYS A 137 22.08 -10.44 -5.52
CA LYS A 137 23.29 -10.58 -6.33
C LYS A 137 24.37 -9.54 -5.99
N VAL A 138 23.98 -8.33 -5.59
CA VAL A 138 24.91 -7.25 -5.22
C VAL A 138 25.42 -7.43 -3.78
N VAL A 139 24.52 -7.59 -2.81
CA VAL A 139 24.91 -7.63 -1.39
C VAL A 139 25.48 -8.99 -0.96
N GLY A 140 25.27 -10.01 -1.76
CA GLY A 140 25.79 -11.37 -1.55
C GLY A 140 24.93 -12.21 -0.61
N PRO A 141 25.27 -13.51 -0.47
CA PRO A 141 24.45 -14.47 0.25
C PRO A 141 24.52 -14.29 1.78
N ARG A 142 25.51 -13.67 2.36
CA ARG A 142 25.66 -13.53 3.81
C ARG A 142 24.91 -12.37 4.44
N THR A 143 24.60 -11.32 3.67
CA THR A 143 23.83 -10.17 4.15
C THR A 143 22.43 -10.60 4.54
N LEU A 144 21.98 -10.30 5.76
CA LEU A 144 20.61 -10.54 6.19
C LEU A 144 19.69 -9.47 5.61
N ILE A 145 18.61 -9.89 4.93
CA ILE A 145 17.63 -8.96 4.38
C ILE A 145 16.33 -9.05 5.16
N SER A 146 15.93 -7.93 5.75
CA SER A 146 14.65 -7.77 6.44
C SER A 146 13.73 -6.85 5.64
N THR A 147 12.56 -7.35 5.29
CA THR A 147 11.58 -6.65 4.46
C THR A 147 10.37 -6.23 5.29
N SER A 148 9.88 -4.99 5.11
CA SER A 148 8.58 -4.54 5.60
C SER A 148 7.63 -4.32 4.44
N MET A 149 6.35 -4.71 4.63
CA MET A 149 5.32 -4.62 3.59
C MET A 149 3.97 -4.21 4.16
N ASP A 150 3.14 -3.64 3.28
CA ASP A 150 1.71 -3.50 3.50
C ASP A 150 1.01 -4.87 3.44
N LEU A 151 -0.10 -5.02 4.15
CA LEU A 151 -0.92 -6.24 4.08
C LEU A 151 -1.65 -6.42 2.74
N HIS A 152 -1.79 -5.35 1.95
CA HIS A 152 -2.27 -5.39 0.58
C HIS A 152 -1.13 -5.64 -0.44
N GLY A 153 -0.02 -6.20 -0.01
CA GLY A 153 1.09 -6.61 -0.88
C GLY A 153 0.95 -8.05 -1.38
N ASN A 154 1.59 -8.35 -2.49
CA ASN A 154 1.68 -9.68 -3.09
C ASN A 154 3.04 -10.33 -2.77
N VAL A 155 3.04 -11.46 -2.08
CA VAL A 155 4.26 -12.16 -1.68
C VAL A 155 4.50 -13.36 -2.60
N SER A 156 5.29 -13.14 -3.65
CA SER A 156 5.69 -14.21 -4.54
C SER A 156 6.67 -15.19 -3.87
N TRP A 157 6.78 -16.40 -4.42
CA TRP A 157 7.81 -17.35 -4.01
C TRP A 157 9.23 -16.77 -4.15
N ARG A 158 9.48 -15.98 -5.22
CA ARG A 158 10.78 -15.32 -5.44
C ARG A 158 11.12 -14.32 -4.34
N LEU A 159 10.14 -13.50 -3.93
CA LEU A 159 10.31 -12.57 -2.82
C LEU A 159 10.58 -13.32 -1.51
N ALA A 160 9.78 -14.36 -1.22
CA ALA A 160 9.94 -15.19 -0.03
C ALA A 160 11.30 -15.89 0.03
N GLN A 161 11.85 -16.37 -1.09
CA GLN A 161 13.16 -17.02 -1.14
C GLN A 161 14.33 -16.06 -0.88
N ASN A 162 14.25 -14.83 -1.38
CA ASN A 162 15.37 -13.89 -1.39
C ASN A 162 15.37 -12.88 -0.24
N THR A 163 14.31 -12.83 0.58
CA THR A 163 14.28 -12.11 1.86
C THR A 163 14.46 -13.09 3.02
N ASP A 164 15.16 -12.68 4.10
CA ASP A 164 15.41 -13.56 5.24
C ASP A 164 14.36 -13.37 6.34
N LEU A 165 13.98 -12.13 6.58
CA LEU A 165 12.98 -11.69 7.53
C LEU A 165 11.92 -10.88 6.78
N ILE A 166 10.64 -11.11 7.08
CA ILE A 166 9.56 -10.39 6.42
C ILE A 166 8.49 -10.04 7.45
N THR A 167 8.06 -8.78 7.44
CA THR A 167 7.02 -8.26 8.31
C THR A 167 5.91 -7.62 7.49
N CYS A 168 4.70 -7.63 8.03
CA CYS A 168 3.52 -7.10 7.40
C CYS A 168 2.75 -6.21 8.38
N TYR A 169 2.05 -5.20 7.88
CA TYR A 169 1.06 -4.47 8.66
C TYR A 169 -0.01 -5.43 9.20
N ARG A 170 -0.54 -5.12 10.36
CA ARG A 170 -1.59 -5.91 11.03
C ARG A 170 -2.90 -5.15 11.18
N MET A 171 -2.97 -3.95 10.62
CA MET A 171 -4.13 -3.06 10.69
C MET A 171 -4.53 -2.52 9.32
N ALA A 172 -5.83 -2.49 9.07
CA ALA A 172 -6.47 -1.79 7.97
C ALA A 172 -7.67 -0.99 8.52
N PRO A 173 -7.59 0.34 8.59
CA PRO A 173 -6.53 1.27 8.12
C PRO A 173 -5.16 1.06 8.76
N HIS A 174 -4.09 1.47 8.08
CA HIS A 174 -2.68 1.17 8.36
C HIS A 174 -2.09 2.02 9.51
N GLU A 175 -2.72 2.00 10.69
CA GLU A 175 -2.29 2.77 11.86
C GLU A 175 -0.97 2.25 12.45
N ASP A 176 -0.58 1.00 12.13
CA ASP A 176 0.64 0.31 12.59
C ASP A 176 1.79 0.31 11.56
N ALA A 177 1.72 1.10 10.49
CA ALA A 177 2.73 1.09 9.43
C ALA A 177 4.15 1.34 9.95
N MET A 178 4.35 2.39 10.77
CA MET A 178 5.67 2.71 11.34
C MET A 178 6.12 1.68 12.39
N ASP A 179 5.21 1.11 13.16
CA ASP A 179 5.52 0.04 14.11
C ASP A 179 5.95 -1.23 13.40
N THR A 180 5.38 -1.55 12.24
CA THR A 180 5.79 -2.68 11.41
C THR A 180 7.18 -2.48 10.83
N LYS A 181 7.48 -1.29 10.29
CA LYS A 181 8.82 -0.95 9.79
C LYS A 181 9.87 -1.02 10.92
N ARG A 182 9.54 -0.49 12.09
CA ARG A 182 10.39 -0.60 13.30
C ARG A 182 10.60 -2.07 13.70
N ARG A 183 9.55 -2.92 13.63
CA ARG A 183 9.64 -4.36 13.92
C ARG A 183 10.58 -5.07 12.94
N ALA A 184 10.51 -4.74 11.63
CA ALA A 184 11.43 -5.29 10.63
C ALA A 184 12.89 -4.96 10.96
N VAL A 185 13.18 -3.71 11.32
CA VAL A 185 14.52 -3.25 11.74
C VAL A 185 14.97 -3.93 13.02
N THR A 186 14.08 -4.04 14.01
CA THR A 186 14.39 -4.69 15.30
C THR A 186 14.68 -6.18 15.13
N ASN A 187 13.90 -6.89 14.32
CA ASN A 187 14.14 -8.29 13.99
C ASN A 187 15.51 -8.49 13.33
N LEU A 188 15.88 -7.60 12.39
CA LEU A 188 17.18 -7.63 11.72
C LEU A 188 18.33 -7.45 12.71
N LEU A 189 18.28 -6.39 13.52
CA LEU A 189 19.28 -6.11 14.54
C LEU A 189 19.44 -7.25 15.54
N THR A 190 18.32 -7.79 16.04
CA THR A 190 18.33 -8.92 16.98
C THR A 190 18.99 -10.16 16.39
N ARG A 191 18.75 -10.46 15.12
CA ARG A 191 19.39 -11.62 14.45
C ARG A 191 20.88 -11.42 14.24
N ILE A 192 21.30 -10.21 13.88
CA ILE A 192 22.73 -9.87 13.70
C ILE A 192 23.44 -9.92 15.06
N SER A 193 22.96 -9.21 16.08
CA SER A 193 23.60 -9.09 17.38
C SER A 193 23.64 -10.42 18.15
N SER A 194 22.66 -11.30 17.97
CA SER A 194 22.67 -12.64 18.59
C SER A 194 23.56 -13.65 17.85
N GLY A 195 24.13 -13.30 16.71
CA GLY A 195 24.92 -14.21 15.88
C GLY A 195 24.14 -15.38 15.27
N LYS A 196 22.80 -15.40 15.40
CA LYS A 196 21.95 -16.49 14.91
C LYS A 196 21.80 -16.54 13.39
N GLY A 197 22.15 -15.43 12.70
CA GLY A 197 22.09 -15.37 11.25
C GLY A 197 20.64 -15.52 10.73
N ARG A 198 20.47 -16.22 9.63
CA ARG A 198 19.15 -16.45 9.00
C ARG A 198 18.25 -17.28 9.89
N PRO A 199 16.91 -17.04 9.83
CA PRO A 199 15.93 -17.98 10.38
C PRO A 199 16.10 -19.36 9.76
N ALA A 200 16.00 -20.41 10.57
CA ALA A 200 16.13 -21.77 10.09
C ALA A 200 14.96 -22.19 9.20
N TYR A 201 13.77 -21.61 9.41
CA TYR A 201 12.56 -21.97 8.69
C TYR A 201 11.71 -20.74 8.35
N LYS A 202 11.17 -20.75 7.13
CA LYS A 202 10.11 -19.84 6.67
C LYS A 202 9.04 -20.67 6.00
N ALA A 203 7.82 -20.65 6.54
CA ALA A 203 6.67 -21.27 5.92
C ALA A 203 5.95 -20.24 5.05
N TRP A 204 5.67 -20.56 3.80
CA TRP A 204 4.90 -19.77 2.84
C TRP A 204 3.71 -20.58 2.37
N ILE A 205 2.51 -20.01 2.46
CA ILE A 205 1.25 -20.65 2.07
C ILE A 205 0.46 -19.69 1.21
N PRO A 206 0.33 -19.94 -0.11
CA PRO A 206 -0.57 -19.19 -0.97
C PRO A 206 -2.01 -19.64 -0.72
N ILE A 207 -2.92 -18.66 -0.67
CA ILE A 207 -4.34 -18.90 -0.44
C ILE A 207 -5.10 -18.30 -1.62
N PRO A 208 -5.91 -19.06 -2.37
CA PRO A 208 -6.56 -18.59 -3.58
C PRO A 208 -7.75 -17.66 -3.26
N ILE A 209 -7.44 -16.50 -2.70
CA ILE A 209 -8.41 -15.46 -2.29
C ILE A 209 -7.96 -14.12 -2.86
N LEU A 210 -8.91 -13.41 -3.51
CA LEU A 210 -8.83 -11.99 -3.82
C LEU A 210 -9.95 -11.27 -3.06
N LEU A 211 -9.58 -10.24 -2.31
CA LEU A 211 -10.54 -9.37 -1.62
C LEU A 211 -10.13 -7.92 -1.84
N PRO A 212 -11.07 -7.03 -2.21
CA PRO A 212 -10.77 -5.61 -2.20
C PRO A 212 -10.46 -5.15 -0.78
N GLY A 213 -9.55 -4.18 -0.63
CA GLY A 213 -9.09 -3.70 0.67
C GLY A 213 -10.23 -3.27 1.60
N GLU A 214 -11.29 -2.75 1.04
CA GLU A 214 -12.48 -2.27 1.75
C GLU A 214 -13.33 -3.36 2.39
N LYS A 215 -13.11 -4.62 2.01
CA LYS A 215 -13.69 -5.79 2.71
C LYS A 215 -12.80 -6.33 3.82
N THR A 216 -11.55 -5.90 3.90
CA THR A 216 -10.53 -6.50 4.76
C THR A 216 -10.16 -5.63 5.97
N SER A 217 -11.04 -4.68 6.30
CA SER A 217 -10.85 -3.84 7.48
C SER A 217 -10.70 -4.67 8.76
N THR A 218 -9.66 -4.36 9.52
CA THR A 218 -9.41 -5.00 10.83
C THR A 218 -10.28 -4.40 11.96
N ARG A 219 -11.16 -3.47 11.64
CA ARG A 219 -12.15 -2.89 12.58
C ARG A 219 -13.42 -3.72 12.71
N ILE A 220 -13.69 -4.61 11.72
CA ILE A 220 -14.88 -5.46 11.69
C ILE A 220 -14.50 -6.94 11.48
N GLU A 221 -15.45 -7.84 11.84
CA GLU A 221 -15.28 -9.27 11.58
C GLU A 221 -15.41 -9.60 10.08
N PRO A 222 -14.70 -10.63 9.60
CA PRO A 222 -13.77 -11.51 10.29
C PRO A 222 -12.34 -10.94 10.37
N GLY A 223 -12.04 -9.82 9.70
CA GLY A 223 -10.71 -9.20 9.68
C GLY A 223 -10.18 -8.92 11.09
N LYS A 224 -11.04 -8.41 11.97
CA LYS A 224 -10.68 -8.09 13.35
C LYS A 224 -10.10 -9.30 14.11
N SER A 225 -10.81 -10.40 14.14
CA SER A 225 -10.37 -11.61 14.85
C SER A 225 -9.18 -12.29 14.19
N LEU A 226 -9.14 -12.35 12.84
CA LEU A 226 -8.04 -12.95 12.10
C LEU A 226 -6.72 -12.22 12.35
N TYR A 227 -6.72 -10.89 12.27
CA TYR A 227 -5.50 -10.10 12.50
C TYR A 227 -5.13 -10.02 13.99
N ALA A 228 -6.12 -10.05 14.91
CA ALA A 228 -5.84 -10.16 16.34
C ALA A 228 -5.10 -11.45 16.70
N ALA A 229 -5.23 -12.52 15.93
CA ALA A 229 -4.52 -13.78 16.14
C ALA A 229 -3.04 -13.75 15.71
N VAL A 230 -2.63 -12.78 14.89
CA VAL A 230 -1.25 -12.71 14.34
C VAL A 230 -0.22 -12.35 15.41
N ALA A 231 -0.48 -11.33 16.24
CA ALA A 231 0.47 -10.92 17.27
C ALA A 231 0.75 -12.01 18.31
N PRO A 232 -0.25 -12.71 18.87
CA PRO A 232 -0.01 -13.87 19.74
C PRO A 232 0.72 -15.03 19.03
N ALA A 233 0.49 -15.22 17.73
CA ALA A 233 1.21 -16.21 16.95
C ALA A 233 2.69 -15.89 16.82
N ALA A 234 3.02 -14.62 16.60
CA ALA A 234 4.38 -14.15 16.39
C ALA A 234 5.28 -14.19 17.65
N VAL A 235 4.70 -14.28 18.86
CA VAL A 235 5.47 -14.35 20.11
C VAL A 235 5.64 -15.77 20.67
N LYS A 236 5.16 -16.80 19.95
CA LYS A 236 5.37 -18.19 20.36
C LYS A 236 6.86 -18.55 20.36
N PRO A 237 7.34 -19.37 21.29
CA PRO A 237 8.72 -19.86 21.28
C PRO A 237 9.07 -20.48 19.92
N GLY A 238 10.22 -20.11 19.37
CA GLY A 238 10.67 -20.59 18.06
C GLY A 238 10.16 -19.80 16.85
N ILE A 239 9.26 -18.84 17.05
CA ILE A 239 8.80 -17.91 15.99
C ILE A 239 9.50 -16.54 16.14
N ILE A 240 9.83 -15.92 15.02
CA ILE A 240 10.39 -14.57 14.92
C ILE A 240 9.30 -13.58 14.48
N ASP A 241 8.52 -13.93 13.46
CA ASP A 241 7.36 -13.14 13.02
C ASP A 241 6.33 -14.04 12.32
N ALA A 242 5.09 -13.57 12.32
CA ALA A 242 3.97 -14.18 11.61
C ALA A 242 3.17 -13.07 10.92
N ALA A 243 2.67 -13.35 9.71
CA ALA A 243 1.99 -12.35 8.90
C ALA A 243 0.94 -12.98 7.98
N ILE A 244 -0.10 -12.20 7.70
CA ILE A 244 -1.14 -12.49 6.70
C ILE A 244 -1.12 -11.33 5.70
N TRP A 245 -0.90 -11.63 4.42
CA TRP A 245 -1.12 -10.73 3.31
C TRP A 245 -2.45 -11.07 2.65
N ILE A 246 -3.24 -10.05 2.40
CA ILE A 246 -4.50 -10.18 1.66
C ILE A 246 -4.24 -10.20 0.16
N GLY A 247 -3.14 -9.62 -0.26
CA GLY A 247 -2.84 -9.34 -1.65
C GLY A 247 -3.46 -8.02 -2.12
N TYR A 248 -3.10 -7.60 -3.31
CA TYR A 248 -3.61 -6.38 -3.92
C TYR A 248 -4.53 -6.74 -5.08
N ALA A 249 -5.84 -6.72 -4.82
CA ALA A 249 -6.85 -7.28 -5.73
C ALA A 249 -6.84 -6.69 -7.15
N TRP A 250 -6.37 -5.45 -7.33
CA TRP A 250 -6.38 -4.77 -8.62
C TRP A 250 -5.11 -4.95 -9.46
N ALA A 251 -4.31 -5.97 -9.16
CA ALA A 251 -3.19 -6.40 -9.99
C ALA A 251 -3.54 -7.71 -10.69
N ASP A 252 -3.64 -7.70 -12.02
CA ASP A 252 -3.83 -8.90 -12.83
C ASP A 252 -2.46 -9.56 -13.12
N GLU A 253 -1.92 -10.21 -12.08
CA GLU A 253 -0.59 -10.83 -12.08
C GLU A 253 -0.65 -12.24 -11.47
N PRO A 254 0.19 -13.21 -11.93
CA PRO A 254 0.16 -14.58 -11.41
C PRO A 254 0.39 -14.69 -9.90
N ARG A 255 1.16 -13.76 -9.30
CA ARG A 255 1.46 -13.72 -7.87
C ARG A 255 0.35 -13.12 -7.01
N ASN A 256 -0.76 -12.69 -7.60
CA ASN A 256 -1.83 -12.01 -6.89
C ASN A 256 -2.77 -13.01 -6.23
N HIS A 257 -2.53 -13.27 -4.97
CA HIS A 257 -3.34 -14.08 -4.06
C HIS A 257 -3.00 -13.73 -2.61
N ALA A 258 -3.84 -14.13 -1.68
CA ALA A 258 -3.51 -14.00 -0.26
C ALA A 258 -2.36 -14.94 0.12
N VAL A 259 -1.58 -14.56 1.13
CA VAL A 259 -0.44 -15.36 1.62
C VAL A 259 -0.37 -15.33 3.13
N VAL A 260 -0.04 -16.47 3.72
CA VAL A 260 0.44 -16.53 5.10
C VAL A 260 1.92 -16.87 5.09
N MET A 261 2.71 -16.11 5.86
CA MET A 261 4.10 -16.47 6.17
C MET A 261 4.35 -16.49 7.67
N VAL A 262 5.11 -17.50 8.10
CA VAL A 262 5.64 -17.59 9.46
C VAL A 262 7.14 -17.88 9.37
N THR A 263 7.93 -17.08 10.09
CA THR A 263 9.40 -17.15 10.09
C THR A 263 9.88 -17.49 11.50
N GLY A 264 10.81 -18.43 11.64
CA GLY A 264 11.32 -18.84 12.95
C GLY A 264 12.42 -19.88 12.90
N ASP A 265 12.79 -20.40 14.07
CA ASP A 265 13.88 -21.38 14.25
C ASP A 265 13.38 -22.78 14.66
N ASP A 266 12.08 -22.94 14.97
CA ASP A 266 11.46 -24.23 15.26
C ASP A 266 10.52 -24.65 14.14
N LYS A 267 10.85 -25.74 13.43
CA LYS A 267 10.16 -26.20 12.24
C LYS A 267 8.68 -26.50 12.50
N GLU A 268 8.42 -27.24 13.57
CA GLU A 268 7.06 -27.72 13.86
C GLU A 268 6.14 -26.56 14.25
N THR A 269 6.62 -25.64 15.09
CA THR A 269 5.87 -24.46 15.51
C THR A 269 5.61 -23.51 14.35
N VAL A 270 6.61 -23.30 13.47
CA VAL A 270 6.49 -22.46 12.26
C VAL A 270 5.44 -23.05 11.32
N THR A 271 5.55 -24.35 11.00
CA THR A 271 4.62 -25.04 10.08
C THR A 271 3.19 -25.02 10.61
N ARG A 272 2.95 -25.50 11.82
CA ARG A 272 1.60 -25.55 12.42
C ARG A 272 0.97 -24.17 12.57
N THR A 273 1.77 -23.16 12.91
CA THR A 273 1.25 -21.80 13.06
C THR A 273 0.83 -21.21 11.70
N ALA A 274 1.62 -21.45 10.64
CA ALA A 274 1.29 -20.99 9.30
C ALA A 274 0.01 -21.68 8.78
N GLU A 275 -0.08 -23.00 8.90
CA GLU A 275 -1.23 -23.78 8.44
C GLU A 275 -2.52 -23.40 9.20
N LYS A 276 -2.41 -23.14 10.52
CA LYS A 276 -3.54 -22.67 11.31
C LYS A 276 -4.05 -21.30 10.80
N LEU A 277 -3.16 -20.33 10.64
CA LEU A 277 -3.55 -18.99 10.17
C LEU A 277 -4.14 -19.04 8.75
N ALA A 278 -3.56 -19.85 7.85
CA ALA A 278 -4.05 -20.02 6.49
C ALA A 278 -5.42 -20.69 6.46
N GLY A 279 -5.61 -21.75 7.26
CA GLY A 279 -6.90 -22.43 7.39
C GLY A 279 -7.99 -21.53 7.99
N ASP A 280 -7.66 -20.72 9.00
CA ASP A 280 -8.60 -19.76 9.59
C ASP A 280 -9.02 -18.71 8.54
N PHE A 281 -8.08 -18.19 7.76
CA PHE A 281 -8.35 -17.22 6.69
C PHE A 281 -9.23 -17.82 5.59
N TRP A 282 -8.89 -19.03 5.11
CA TRP A 282 -9.68 -19.72 4.10
C TRP A 282 -11.12 -19.96 4.53
N ARG A 283 -11.33 -20.45 5.77
CA ARG A 283 -12.68 -20.68 6.31
C ARG A 283 -13.51 -19.40 6.43
N ALA A 284 -12.87 -18.26 6.70
CA ALA A 284 -13.53 -16.99 6.85
C ALA A 284 -13.85 -16.28 5.51
N ARG A 285 -13.33 -16.75 4.35
CA ARG A 285 -13.36 -16.06 3.06
C ARG A 285 -14.71 -15.49 2.63
N ALA A 286 -15.80 -16.21 2.89
CA ALA A 286 -17.15 -15.80 2.54
C ALA A 286 -17.81 -14.84 3.55
N GLN A 287 -17.17 -14.59 4.71
CA GLN A 287 -17.69 -13.74 5.77
C GLN A 287 -17.19 -12.29 5.65
N PHE A 288 -16.19 -12.04 4.82
CA PHE A 288 -15.66 -10.71 4.62
C PHE A 288 -16.72 -9.80 3.97
N ALA A 289 -17.02 -8.70 4.65
CA ALA A 289 -18.01 -7.72 4.23
C ALA A 289 -17.36 -6.33 4.08
N PHE A 290 -17.97 -5.46 3.32
CA PHE A 290 -17.54 -4.07 3.25
C PHE A 290 -17.67 -3.39 4.62
N VAL A 291 -16.74 -2.49 4.91
CA VAL A 291 -16.66 -1.78 6.20
C VAL A 291 -17.81 -0.79 6.41
N ALA A 292 -18.56 -0.48 5.37
CA ALA A 292 -19.79 0.32 5.42
C ALA A 292 -20.86 -0.29 4.50
N PRO A 293 -22.12 0.08 4.68
CA PRO A 293 -23.17 -0.31 3.73
C PRO A 293 -22.84 0.16 2.32
N THR A 294 -23.10 -0.70 1.34
CA THR A 294 -22.82 -0.45 -0.07
C THR A 294 -24.10 -0.31 -0.88
N GLY A 295 -24.00 0.34 -2.02
CA GLY A 295 -25.09 0.42 -2.99
C GLY A 295 -24.60 0.86 -4.37
N THR A 296 -25.50 0.85 -5.35
CA THR A 296 -25.27 1.58 -6.59
C THR A 296 -25.21 3.08 -6.28
N LEU A 297 -24.59 3.88 -7.14
CA LEU A 297 -24.57 5.33 -6.96
C LEU A 297 -25.97 5.92 -6.81
N GLN A 298 -26.95 5.41 -7.58
CA GLN A 298 -28.33 5.85 -7.50
C GLN A 298 -28.93 5.61 -6.12
N GLN A 299 -28.75 4.39 -5.57
CA GLN A 299 -29.23 4.05 -4.23
C GLN A 299 -28.59 4.92 -3.15
N CYS A 300 -27.26 5.16 -3.26
CA CYS A 300 -26.55 6.02 -2.33
C CYS A 300 -27.05 7.48 -2.38
N LEU A 301 -27.26 8.02 -3.59
CA LEU A 301 -27.82 9.36 -3.79
C LEU A 301 -29.24 9.49 -3.23
N ASP A 302 -30.12 8.53 -3.53
CA ASP A 302 -31.51 8.53 -3.04
C ASP A 302 -31.58 8.44 -1.51
N SER A 303 -30.67 7.68 -0.91
CA SER A 303 -30.55 7.58 0.55
C SER A 303 -30.05 8.88 1.15
N ALA A 304 -29.00 9.49 0.56
CA ALA A 304 -28.41 10.72 1.08
C ALA A 304 -29.36 11.92 0.99
N VAL A 305 -30.11 12.06 -0.13
CA VAL A 305 -31.10 13.14 -0.32
C VAL A 305 -32.26 13.04 0.68
N LYS A 306 -32.67 11.83 1.04
CA LYS A 306 -33.76 11.58 2.01
C LYS A 306 -33.31 11.60 3.47
N SER A 307 -31.99 11.54 3.72
CA SER A 307 -31.45 11.44 5.06
C SER A 307 -31.56 12.76 5.82
N PRO A 308 -31.99 12.76 7.10
CA PRO A 308 -31.87 13.93 7.98
C PRO A 308 -30.47 14.05 8.58
N LEU A 309 -29.57 13.07 8.37
CA LEU A 309 -28.24 13.03 8.96
C LEU A 309 -27.22 13.74 8.06
N HIS A 310 -26.55 14.75 8.57
CA HIS A 310 -25.55 15.53 7.84
C HIS A 310 -24.29 15.74 8.69
N PRO A 311 -23.09 15.73 8.09
CA PRO A 311 -22.79 15.43 6.70
C PRO A 311 -22.99 13.94 6.35
N PHE A 312 -23.58 13.70 5.18
CA PHE A 312 -23.68 12.36 4.61
C PHE A 312 -22.54 12.13 3.63
N PHE A 313 -21.65 11.20 3.95
CA PHE A 313 -20.54 10.86 3.08
C PHE A 313 -20.93 9.79 2.06
N ILE A 314 -20.48 9.96 0.82
CA ILE A 314 -20.57 8.94 -0.23
C ILE A 314 -19.16 8.71 -0.78
N SER A 315 -18.65 7.48 -0.62
CA SER A 315 -17.41 7.05 -1.24
C SER A 315 -17.65 6.70 -2.71
N ASP A 316 -16.95 7.37 -3.63
CA ASP A 316 -16.81 7.00 -5.04
C ASP A 316 -15.68 5.98 -5.18
N CYS A 317 -16.01 4.69 -4.97
CA CYS A 317 -15.02 3.67 -4.65
C CYS A 317 -14.18 3.21 -5.85
N GLY A 318 -14.75 3.18 -7.06
CA GLY A 318 -14.08 2.58 -8.23
C GLY A 318 -12.96 3.42 -8.82
N ASP A 319 -12.97 4.74 -8.57
CA ASP A 319 -11.93 5.66 -9.03
C ASP A 319 -11.13 6.26 -7.87
N ASN A 320 -10.83 5.42 -6.88
CA ASN A 320 -10.08 5.80 -5.69
C ASN A 320 -8.58 6.03 -6.02
N PRO A 321 -8.06 7.28 -5.93
CA PRO A 321 -6.67 7.58 -6.20
C PRO A 321 -5.70 7.05 -5.12
N THR A 322 -6.19 6.59 -3.97
CA THR A 322 -5.36 6.01 -2.90
C THR A 322 -5.27 4.50 -2.97
N ALA A 323 -5.89 3.90 -3.98
CA ALA A 323 -5.78 2.48 -4.28
C ALA A 323 -5.40 2.23 -5.76
N GLY A 324 -4.93 3.25 -6.51
CA GLY A 324 -4.47 3.11 -7.89
C GLY A 324 -5.43 3.59 -8.97
N GLY A 325 -6.62 4.09 -8.63
CA GLY A 325 -7.54 4.73 -9.56
C GLY A 325 -6.94 5.97 -10.21
N ALA A 326 -7.37 6.28 -11.43
CA ALA A 326 -6.91 7.46 -12.16
C ALA A 326 -7.31 8.78 -11.46
N GLY A 327 -8.39 8.75 -10.67
CA GLY A 327 -8.91 9.91 -9.96
C GLY A 327 -9.64 10.90 -10.87
N ASP A 328 -9.72 10.62 -12.17
CA ASP A 328 -10.29 11.53 -13.17
C ASP A 328 -11.55 10.99 -13.88
N VAL A 329 -12.07 9.84 -13.47
CA VAL A 329 -13.32 9.29 -14.00
C VAL A 329 -14.48 10.23 -13.68
N THR A 330 -15.20 10.63 -14.72
CA THR A 330 -16.30 11.60 -14.64
C THR A 330 -17.68 10.97 -14.43
N TRP A 331 -17.74 9.64 -14.39
CA TRP A 331 -18.99 8.87 -14.35
C TRP A 331 -19.89 9.27 -13.16
N THR A 332 -19.33 9.42 -11.97
CA THR A 332 -20.05 9.81 -10.75
C THR A 332 -20.50 11.26 -10.81
N ILE A 333 -19.58 12.21 -11.06
CA ILE A 333 -19.90 13.65 -11.08
C ILE A 333 -20.95 13.99 -12.15
N THR A 334 -20.93 13.32 -13.31
CA THR A 334 -21.92 13.50 -14.35
C THR A 334 -23.34 13.17 -13.85
N ARG A 335 -23.48 12.10 -13.06
CA ARG A 335 -24.77 11.70 -12.47
C ARG A 335 -25.19 12.59 -11.31
N VAL A 336 -24.26 13.06 -10.51
CA VAL A 336 -24.50 14.04 -9.44
C VAL A 336 -25.06 15.35 -10.03
N LEU A 337 -24.39 15.92 -11.03
CA LEU A 337 -24.85 17.17 -11.67
C LEU A 337 -26.13 16.99 -12.49
N GLY A 338 -26.46 15.77 -12.87
CA GLY A 338 -27.74 15.43 -13.54
C GLY A 338 -28.97 15.48 -12.62
N ARG A 339 -28.77 15.39 -11.31
CA ARG A 339 -29.87 15.34 -10.31
C ARG A 339 -30.59 16.69 -10.20
N PRO A 340 -31.92 16.72 -10.34
CA PRO A 340 -32.68 17.98 -10.25
C PRO A 340 -32.53 18.66 -8.87
N GLU A 341 -32.40 17.88 -7.78
CA GLU A 341 -32.27 18.38 -6.41
C GLU A 341 -31.03 19.27 -6.21
N PHE A 342 -29.99 19.07 -7.02
CA PHE A 342 -28.72 19.80 -6.89
C PHE A 342 -28.57 20.96 -7.88
N LYS A 343 -29.58 21.19 -8.77
CA LYS A 343 -29.51 22.25 -9.78
C LYS A 343 -29.73 23.65 -9.20
N ALA A 344 -30.52 23.77 -8.15
CA ALA A 344 -30.81 25.03 -7.51
C ALA A 344 -29.68 25.43 -6.55
N ALA A 345 -29.29 26.71 -6.56
CA ALA A 345 -28.25 27.23 -5.69
C ALA A 345 -28.63 27.18 -4.18
N ASN A 346 -29.93 27.18 -3.88
CA ASN A 346 -30.48 27.03 -2.53
C ASN A 346 -30.88 25.58 -2.18
N GLY A 347 -30.51 24.61 -3.02
CA GLY A 347 -30.69 23.19 -2.78
C GLY A 347 -29.69 22.66 -1.71
N PRO A 348 -29.68 21.33 -1.49
CA PRO A 348 -28.70 20.72 -0.60
C PRO A 348 -27.29 21.05 -1.02
N THR A 349 -26.44 21.46 -0.07
CA THR A 349 -25.01 21.74 -0.32
C THR A 349 -24.29 20.41 -0.53
N VAL A 350 -23.72 20.21 -1.71
CA VAL A 350 -22.94 19.03 -2.08
C VAL A 350 -21.50 19.43 -2.32
N ILE A 351 -20.55 18.74 -1.69
CA ILE A 351 -19.12 18.87 -1.98
C ILE A 351 -18.69 17.62 -2.78
N TYR A 352 -18.02 17.84 -3.90
CA TYR A 352 -17.41 16.77 -4.71
C TYR A 352 -15.89 16.90 -4.77
N ALA A 353 -15.19 15.96 -4.16
CA ALA A 353 -13.72 15.97 -4.04
C ALA A 353 -13.10 14.68 -4.65
N SER A 354 -12.40 14.75 -5.76
CA SER A 354 -12.11 15.90 -6.62
C SER A 354 -12.07 15.44 -8.08
N ILE A 355 -11.77 16.33 -9.00
CA ILE A 355 -11.54 15.96 -10.40
C ILE A 355 -10.38 16.80 -10.99
N PRO A 356 -9.35 16.20 -11.61
CA PRO A 356 -8.31 16.92 -12.33
C PRO A 356 -8.87 17.61 -13.57
N GLY A 357 -8.46 18.87 -13.80
CA GLY A 357 -8.87 19.65 -14.96
C GLY A 357 -7.96 20.86 -15.17
N PRO A 358 -6.70 20.66 -15.61
CA PRO A 358 -5.70 21.72 -15.69
C PRO A 358 -6.11 22.90 -16.56
N GLU A 359 -6.78 22.65 -17.68
CA GLU A 359 -7.30 23.74 -18.54
C GLU A 359 -8.40 24.55 -17.85
N LEU A 360 -9.29 23.89 -17.10
CA LEU A 360 -10.34 24.55 -16.36
C LEU A 360 -9.78 25.32 -15.16
N VAL A 361 -8.77 24.79 -14.48
CA VAL A 361 -8.01 25.51 -13.43
C VAL A 361 -7.39 26.79 -14.00
N ALA A 362 -6.75 26.72 -15.17
CA ALA A 362 -6.18 27.90 -15.82
C ALA A 362 -7.25 28.97 -16.15
N LYS A 363 -8.43 28.54 -16.63
CA LYS A 363 -9.58 29.42 -16.85
C LYS A 363 -10.10 30.03 -15.55
N ALA A 364 -10.18 29.24 -14.46
CA ALA A 364 -10.61 29.72 -13.15
C ALA A 364 -9.65 30.78 -12.59
N ILE A 365 -8.33 30.56 -12.71
CA ILE A 365 -7.31 31.55 -12.32
C ILE A 365 -7.51 32.85 -13.09
N LYS A 366 -7.74 32.80 -14.41
CA LYS A 366 -7.98 34.00 -15.24
C LYS A 366 -9.26 34.72 -14.88
N ALA A 367 -10.34 33.99 -14.55
CA ALA A 367 -11.63 34.56 -14.16
C ALA A 367 -11.59 35.21 -12.76
N GLY A 368 -10.76 34.71 -11.86
CA GLY A 368 -10.69 35.11 -10.45
C GLY A 368 -11.88 34.61 -9.62
N VAL A 369 -11.77 34.72 -8.31
CA VAL A 369 -12.86 34.42 -7.37
C VAL A 369 -14.06 35.34 -7.63
N GLY A 370 -15.27 34.76 -7.68
CA GLY A 370 -16.51 35.42 -8.08
C GLY A 370 -16.76 35.41 -9.60
N GLY A 371 -15.74 35.11 -10.41
CA GLY A 371 -15.85 35.03 -11.86
C GLY A 371 -16.58 33.76 -12.32
N THR A 372 -17.15 33.82 -13.54
CA THR A 372 -17.78 32.64 -14.18
C THR A 372 -16.80 31.94 -15.09
N VAL A 373 -16.77 30.61 -15.03
CA VAL A 373 -15.99 29.77 -15.92
C VAL A 373 -16.88 28.78 -16.68
N ASP A 374 -16.41 28.37 -17.86
CA ASP A 374 -17.02 27.35 -18.69
C ASP A 374 -15.90 26.52 -19.35
N GLY A 375 -15.84 25.22 -19.05
CA GLY A 375 -14.82 24.34 -19.59
C GLY A 375 -15.03 22.90 -19.14
N THR A 376 -14.09 22.04 -19.51
CA THR A 376 -14.16 20.60 -19.23
C THR A 376 -13.10 20.19 -18.20
N ALA A 377 -13.41 19.12 -17.43
CA ALA A 377 -12.52 18.48 -16.49
C ALA A 377 -12.67 16.96 -16.53
N GLY A 378 -11.67 16.24 -16.07
CA GLY A 378 -11.63 14.77 -15.95
C GLY A 378 -11.55 14.04 -17.28
N ALA A 379 -11.53 12.72 -17.18
CA ALA A 379 -11.48 11.75 -18.29
C ALA A 379 -10.33 11.98 -19.30
N ALA A 380 -9.23 12.59 -18.84
CA ALA A 380 -8.01 12.72 -19.63
C ALA A 380 -7.19 11.41 -19.62
N VAL A 381 -7.20 10.72 -18.48
CA VAL A 381 -6.51 9.43 -18.27
C VAL A 381 -7.51 8.29 -18.43
N ASP A 382 -8.59 8.27 -17.67
CA ASP A 382 -9.61 7.20 -17.74
C ASP A 382 -10.95 7.69 -18.28
N HIS A 383 -11.10 7.62 -19.59
CA HIS A 383 -12.32 8.00 -20.33
C HIS A 383 -13.24 6.81 -20.65
N ARG A 384 -12.95 5.60 -20.16
CA ARG A 384 -13.69 4.38 -20.50
C ARG A 384 -15.14 4.39 -20.03
N TYR A 385 -15.44 5.12 -18.96
CA TYR A 385 -16.75 5.08 -18.29
C TYR A 385 -17.62 6.31 -18.57
N ALA A 386 -17.02 7.44 -18.90
CA ALA A 386 -17.73 8.66 -19.29
C ALA A 386 -16.75 9.67 -19.95
N PRO A 387 -17.25 10.55 -20.85
CA PRO A 387 -16.41 11.60 -21.45
C PRO A 387 -16.08 12.71 -20.45
N PRO A 388 -15.15 13.64 -20.77
CA PRO A 388 -14.89 14.81 -19.94
C PRO A 388 -16.18 15.57 -19.57
N ILE A 389 -16.29 15.99 -18.30
CA ILE A 389 -17.47 16.72 -17.82
C ILE A 389 -17.35 18.20 -18.09
N ARG A 390 -18.36 18.83 -18.70
CA ARG A 390 -18.43 20.29 -18.82
C ARG A 390 -18.94 20.91 -17.52
N LEU A 391 -18.17 21.81 -16.95
CA LEU A 391 -18.52 22.60 -15.78
C LEU A 391 -18.68 24.06 -16.17
N LYS A 392 -19.89 24.60 -16.00
CA LYS A 392 -20.21 26.02 -16.13
C LYS A 392 -20.68 26.53 -14.78
N GLY A 393 -19.90 27.38 -14.14
CA GLY A 393 -20.17 27.77 -12.77
C GLY A 393 -19.37 28.97 -12.29
N ILE A 394 -19.50 29.29 -11.02
CA ILE A 394 -18.83 30.39 -10.35
C ILE A 394 -17.59 29.87 -9.63
N VAL A 395 -16.46 30.55 -9.78
CA VAL A 395 -15.22 30.27 -9.04
C VAL A 395 -15.39 30.79 -7.61
N GLU A 396 -15.39 29.90 -6.63
CA GLU A 396 -15.53 30.27 -5.22
C GLU A 396 -14.19 30.35 -4.49
N SER A 397 -13.21 29.54 -4.93
CA SER A 397 -11.88 29.52 -4.30
C SER A 397 -10.79 29.15 -5.31
N ILE A 398 -9.59 29.69 -5.09
CA ILE A 398 -8.35 29.35 -5.81
C ILE A 398 -7.23 29.28 -4.79
N VAL A 399 -6.64 28.11 -4.58
CA VAL A 399 -5.54 27.88 -3.64
C VAL A 399 -4.36 27.24 -4.38
N LYS A 400 -3.16 27.78 -4.17
CA LYS A 400 -1.91 27.31 -4.79
C LYS A 400 -0.98 26.70 -3.75
N GLY A 401 -0.02 25.88 -4.21
CA GLY A 401 1.05 25.35 -3.39
C GLY A 401 0.72 24.06 -2.65
N ASP A 402 -0.35 23.34 -3.05
CA ASP A 402 -0.54 21.96 -2.59
C ASP A 402 0.54 21.06 -3.19
N LYS A 403 1.08 20.16 -2.37
CA LYS A 403 2.18 19.28 -2.79
C LYS A 403 1.77 18.26 -3.88
N ASP A 404 0.50 17.86 -3.91
CA ASP A 404 -0.04 16.85 -4.84
C ASP A 404 -0.84 17.53 -5.97
N ALA A 405 -1.79 18.40 -5.63
CA ALA A 405 -2.66 19.07 -6.59
C ALA A 405 -2.00 20.24 -7.32
N GLU A 406 -0.94 20.85 -6.77
CA GLU A 406 -0.32 22.13 -7.17
C GLU A 406 -1.28 23.32 -7.05
N VAL A 407 -2.41 23.29 -7.76
CA VAL A 407 -3.48 24.30 -7.70
C VAL A 407 -4.81 23.61 -7.53
N GLU A 408 -5.62 24.14 -6.64
CA GLU A 408 -6.97 23.68 -6.35
C GLU A 408 -7.95 24.83 -6.56
N THR A 409 -9.08 24.56 -7.19
CA THR A 409 -10.15 25.55 -7.38
C THR A 409 -11.48 24.93 -6.97
N VAL A 410 -12.39 25.74 -6.43
CA VAL A 410 -13.77 25.34 -6.19
C VAL A 410 -14.65 26.02 -7.22
N ILE A 411 -15.39 25.23 -7.99
CA ILE A 411 -16.34 25.71 -8.99
C ILE A 411 -17.73 25.29 -8.54
N ARG A 412 -18.60 26.28 -8.25
CA ARG A 412 -19.98 26.03 -7.86
C ARG A 412 -20.88 25.91 -9.10
N VAL A 413 -21.57 24.77 -9.19
CA VAL A 413 -22.55 24.48 -10.23
C VAL A 413 -23.88 24.12 -9.53
N GLY A 414 -24.83 25.06 -9.49
CA GLY A 414 -26.04 24.89 -8.68
C GLY A 414 -25.70 24.78 -7.19
N GLY A 415 -26.16 23.72 -6.52
CA GLY A 415 -25.82 23.37 -5.14
C GLY A 415 -24.55 22.52 -4.98
N VAL A 416 -23.84 22.22 -6.07
CA VAL A 416 -22.64 21.37 -6.05
C VAL A 416 -21.37 22.21 -6.10
N HIS A 417 -20.53 22.06 -5.09
CA HIS A 417 -19.18 22.65 -5.00
C HIS A 417 -18.18 21.61 -5.49
N VAL A 418 -17.70 21.77 -6.72
CA VAL A 418 -16.78 20.83 -7.37
C VAL A 418 -15.35 21.29 -7.14
N ILE A 419 -14.54 20.48 -6.48
CA ILE A 419 -13.10 20.73 -6.37
C ILE A 419 -12.44 20.26 -7.66
N VAL A 420 -11.87 21.22 -8.41
CA VAL A 420 -11.12 20.96 -9.65
C VAL A 420 -9.66 21.27 -9.39
N THR A 421 -8.78 20.31 -9.73
CA THR A 421 -7.35 20.35 -9.39
C THR A 421 -6.47 20.40 -10.63
N GLN A 422 -5.27 20.97 -10.49
CA GLN A 422 -4.26 20.95 -11.56
C GLN A 422 -3.75 19.53 -11.80
N LYS A 423 -3.45 18.81 -10.70
CA LYS A 423 -3.03 17.42 -10.70
C LYS A 423 -3.91 16.59 -9.78
N ARG A 424 -3.88 15.26 -9.93
CA ARG A 424 -4.60 14.31 -9.10
C ARG A 424 -4.22 14.45 -7.62
N LYS A 425 -5.23 14.51 -6.75
CA LYS A 425 -5.06 14.56 -5.29
C LYS A 425 -6.18 13.80 -4.59
N PRO A 426 -5.87 12.95 -3.59
CA PRO A 426 -6.85 12.41 -2.65
C PRO A 426 -7.22 13.43 -1.57
N TYR A 427 -8.45 13.36 -1.06
CA TYR A 427 -8.98 14.23 0.01
C TYR A 427 -9.29 13.39 1.23
N HIS A 428 -8.44 13.47 2.27
CA HIS A 428 -8.47 12.59 3.43
C HIS A 428 -8.72 13.30 4.74
N LYS A 429 -8.44 14.61 4.80
CA LYS A 429 -8.44 15.39 6.04
C LYS A 429 -9.41 16.55 5.93
N GLU A 430 -9.92 16.99 7.08
CA GLU A 430 -10.79 18.16 7.14
C GLU A 430 -10.11 19.41 6.57
N ILE A 431 -8.81 19.57 6.79
CA ILE A 431 -8.03 20.70 6.27
C ILE A 431 -8.01 20.73 4.73
N ASP A 432 -8.10 19.60 4.04
CA ASP A 432 -8.15 19.54 2.59
C ASP A 432 -9.35 20.30 2.01
N PHE A 433 -10.43 20.40 2.77
CA PHE A 433 -11.65 21.11 2.42
C PHE A 433 -11.65 22.54 2.97
N THR A 434 -11.30 22.72 4.25
CA THR A 434 -11.42 24.01 4.93
C THR A 434 -10.45 25.05 4.40
N ARG A 435 -9.26 24.64 3.93
CA ARG A 435 -8.32 25.55 3.23
C ARG A 435 -8.88 26.11 1.92
N LEU A 436 -9.86 25.42 1.32
CA LEU A 436 -10.58 25.87 0.12
C LEU A 436 -11.84 26.70 0.45
N GLY A 437 -12.08 27.01 1.72
CA GLY A 437 -13.27 27.70 2.18
C GLY A 437 -14.51 26.82 2.29
N LEU A 438 -14.38 25.52 2.05
CA LEU A 438 -15.48 24.55 2.18
C LEU A 438 -15.66 24.09 3.63
N GLN A 439 -16.90 23.77 4.00
CA GLN A 439 -17.23 23.31 5.36
C GLN A 439 -17.88 21.94 5.30
N PRO A 440 -17.09 20.84 5.25
CA PRO A 440 -17.62 19.48 5.06
C PRO A 440 -18.58 19.09 6.19
N ARG A 441 -18.38 19.55 7.42
CA ARG A 441 -19.30 19.28 8.56
C ARG A 441 -20.69 19.89 8.40
N LYS A 442 -20.85 20.93 7.57
CA LYS A 442 -22.13 21.61 7.32
C LYS A 442 -22.76 21.24 5.99
N ALA A 443 -22.01 20.52 5.14
CA ALA A 443 -22.55 20.06 3.85
C ALA A 443 -23.63 18.99 4.08
N ALA A 444 -24.64 19.00 3.20
CA ALA A 444 -25.61 17.92 3.20
C ALA A 444 -24.98 16.61 2.74
N ILE A 445 -24.21 16.66 1.66
CA ILE A 445 -23.55 15.48 1.09
C ILE A 445 -22.09 15.82 0.75
N VAL A 446 -21.18 14.89 1.07
CA VAL A 446 -19.76 14.98 0.73
C VAL A 446 -19.37 13.74 -0.06
N PHE A 447 -18.97 13.92 -1.32
CA PHE A 447 -18.36 12.88 -2.13
C PHE A 447 -16.86 12.93 -1.97
N VAL A 448 -16.26 11.75 -1.76
CA VAL A 448 -14.81 11.54 -1.76
C VAL A 448 -14.47 10.32 -2.61
N LYS A 449 -13.43 10.43 -3.42
CA LYS A 449 -12.89 9.30 -4.20
C LYS A 449 -11.99 8.47 -3.30
N ILE A 450 -12.59 7.53 -2.57
CA ILE A 450 -11.93 6.69 -1.59
C ILE A 450 -12.77 5.41 -1.40
N GLY A 451 -12.16 4.36 -0.89
CA GLY A 451 -12.90 3.20 -0.42
C GLY A 451 -13.47 3.43 0.99
N TYR A 452 -12.74 3.02 2.02
CA TYR A 452 -13.11 3.34 3.40
C TYR A 452 -12.65 4.76 3.80
N LEU A 453 -13.45 5.41 4.65
CA LEU A 453 -13.11 6.75 5.13
C LEU A 453 -11.90 6.72 6.06
N GLU A 454 -10.95 7.60 5.79
CA GLU A 454 -9.83 7.89 6.69
C GLU A 454 -10.31 8.43 8.05
N PRO A 455 -9.51 8.32 9.12
CA PRO A 455 -9.95 8.59 10.48
C PRO A 455 -10.67 9.93 10.69
N GLU A 456 -10.17 11.03 10.10
CA GLU A 456 -10.79 12.35 10.27
C GLU A 456 -12.15 12.43 9.57
N LEU A 457 -12.26 11.90 8.33
CA LEU A 457 -13.53 11.86 7.60
C LEU A 457 -14.53 10.92 8.30
N TYR A 458 -14.02 9.78 8.76
CA TYR A 458 -14.83 8.84 9.52
C TYR A 458 -15.37 9.46 10.81
N ALA A 459 -14.58 10.24 11.54
CA ALA A 459 -15.00 10.90 12.78
C ALA A 459 -16.05 12.00 12.54
N MET A 460 -16.02 12.69 11.39
CA MET A 460 -16.96 13.80 11.13
C MET A 460 -18.28 13.36 10.49
N ARG A 461 -18.38 12.14 9.96
CA ARG A 461 -19.60 11.68 9.29
C ARG A 461 -20.78 11.54 10.25
N ALA A 462 -21.96 11.95 9.84
CA ALA A 462 -23.21 11.56 10.49
C ALA A 462 -23.80 10.27 9.87
N ALA A 463 -23.59 10.09 8.55
CA ALA A 463 -23.91 8.87 7.81
C ALA A 463 -22.88 8.63 6.70
N TRP A 464 -22.78 7.38 6.21
CA TRP A 464 -21.83 7.01 5.17
C TRP A 464 -22.31 5.80 4.38
N LEU A 465 -22.18 5.87 3.06
CA LEU A 465 -22.39 4.78 2.11
C LEU A 465 -21.20 4.68 1.13
N MET A 466 -20.89 3.46 0.76
CA MET A 466 -19.93 3.18 -0.31
C MET A 466 -20.70 2.94 -1.62
N ALA A 467 -20.53 3.84 -2.57
CA ALA A 467 -21.07 3.65 -3.93
C ALA A 467 -20.10 2.77 -4.74
N LEU A 468 -20.55 1.59 -5.15
CA LEU A 468 -19.78 0.66 -5.97
C LEU A 468 -19.78 1.13 -7.44
N THR A 469 -18.95 2.13 -7.69
CA THR A 469 -18.81 2.81 -8.98
C THR A 469 -17.77 2.11 -9.86
N PRO A 470 -17.83 2.27 -11.18
CA PRO A 470 -16.80 1.74 -12.08
C PRO A 470 -15.51 2.58 -12.00
N GLY A 471 -14.38 1.93 -12.24
CA GLY A 471 -13.06 2.56 -12.29
C GLY A 471 -11.92 1.55 -12.32
N GLY A 472 -10.69 2.04 -12.25
CA GLY A 472 -9.49 1.21 -12.25
C GLY A 472 -9.31 0.37 -10.98
N VAL A 473 -10.10 0.65 -9.92
CA VAL A 473 -10.10 -0.07 -8.65
C VAL A 473 -11.53 -0.42 -8.23
N ASP A 474 -12.28 -0.95 -9.19
CA ASP A 474 -13.66 -1.39 -8.99
C ASP A 474 -13.74 -2.41 -7.84
N GLN A 475 -14.62 -2.15 -6.88
CA GLN A 475 -14.80 -3.00 -5.69
C GLN A 475 -15.56 -4.30 -5.99
N ASP A 476 -16.31 -4.34 -7.08
CA ASP A 476 -16.88 -5.58 -7.62
C ASP A 476 -15.88 -6.24 -8.56
N LEU A 477 -15.04 -7.09 -8.00
CA LEU A 477 -13.96 -7.76 -8.74
C LEU A 477 -14.47 -8.58 -9.92
N THR A 478 -15.74 -9.00 -9.92
CA THR A 478 -16.33 -9.77 -11.03
C THR A 478 -16.51 -8.97 -12.31
N ARG A 479 -16.48 -7.63 -12.21
CA ARG A 479 -16.52 -6.72 -13.37
C ARG A 479 -15.16 -6.47 -14.01
N LEU A 480 -14.07 -6.88 -13.34
CA LEU A 480 -12.71 -6.67 -13.83
C LEU A 480 -12.27 -7.82 -14.74
N PRO A 481 -11.61 -7.52 -15.87
CA PRO A 481 -11.26 -8.54 -16.88
C PRO A 481 -9.92 -9.23 -16.56
N TYR A 482 -9.87 -9.98 -15.45
CA TYR A 482 -8.67 -10.76 -15.08
C TYR A 482 -8.31 -11.80 -16.14
N LYS A 483 -7.01 -11.86 -16.50
CA LYS A 483 -6.45 -12.78 -17.50
C LYS A 483 -5.20 -13.52 -17.04
N HIS A 484 -4.45 -12.94 -16.10
CA HIS A 484 -3.11 -13.40 -15.71
C HIS A 484 -3.05 -14.01 -14.31
N ILE A 485 -4.05 -13.77 -13.45
CA ILE A 485 -4.11 -14.40 -12.12
C ILE A 485 -4.19 -15.92 -12.24
N GLU A 486 -3.61 -16.63 -11.28
CA GLU A 486 -3.76 -18.08 -11.18
C GLU A 486 -5.20 -18.44 -10.78
N ARG A 487 -5.77 -19.46 -11.43
CA ARG A 487 -7.13 -19.95 -11.19
C ARG A 487 -7.09 -21.40 -10.64
N PRO A 488 -8.10 -21.85 -9.84
CA PRO A 488 -9.30 -21.11 -9.44
C PRO A 488 -9.01 -20.09 -8.32
N MET A 489 -9.80 -18.99 -8.27
CA MET A 489 -9.62 -17.87 -7.35
C MET A 489 -10.95 -17.41 -6.75
N PHE A 490 -11.11 -17.43 -5.42
CA PHE A 490 -12.28 -16.85 -4.76
C PHE A 490 -12.21 -15.31 -4.79
N PRO A 491 -13.28 -14.57 -5.05
CA PRO A 491 -14.66 -15.01 -5.33
C PRO A 491 -14.98 -15.20 -6.83
N LEU A 492 -13.99 -15.15 -7.70
CA LEU A 492 -14.18 -15.16 -9.16
C LEU A 492 -14.59 -16.54 -9.68
N ASP A 493 -14.20 -17.60 -8.98
CA ASP A 493 -14.46 -19.00 -9.34
C ASP A 493 -15.19 -19.74 -8.23
N ALA A 494 -16.00 -20.70 -8.63
CA ALA A 494 -16.53 -21.70 -7.71
C ALA A 494 -15.42 -22.70 -7.35
N ILE A 495 -15.03 -22.76 -6.08
CA ILE A 495 -14.01 -23.69 -5.59
C ILE A 495 -14.72 -24.79 -4.81
N SER A 496 -14.78 -25.99 -5.41
CA SER A 496 -15.50 -27.17 -4.85
C SER A 496 -14.69 -27.93 -3.79
N ASN A 497 -13.36 -27.91 -3.89
CA ASN A 497 -12.46 -28.60 -2.96
C ASN A 497 -11.62 -27.56 -2.22
N ASP A 498 -11.29 -27.85 -0.96
CA ASP A 498 -10.36 -27.00 -0.21
C ASP A 498 -8.99 -27.01 -0.90
N PRO A 499 -8.32 -25.84 -0.99
CA PRO A 499 -6.99 -25.75 -1.56
C PRO A 499 -5.95 -26.43 -0.67
N ASP A 500 -4.79 -26.75 -1.24
CA ASP A 500 -3.63 -27.19 -0.48
C ASP A 500 -3.08 -26.03 0.36
N LEU A 501 -3.32 -26.08 1.67
CA LEU A 501 -2.84 -25.11 2.65
C LEU A 501 -1.68 -25.64 3.51
N HIS A 502 -0.98 -26.69 3.06
CA HIS A 502 0.23 -27.14 3.71
C HIS A 502 1.38 -26.16 3.52
N ALA A 503 2.17 -26.01 4.57
CA ALA A 503 3.28 -25.06 4.56
C ALA A 503 4.39 -25.50 3.59
N ARG A 504 4.68 -24.67 2.62
CA ARG A 504 5.86 -24.80 1.76
C ARG A 504 7.03 -24.13 2.47
N LEU A 505 7.98 -24.94 2.92
CA LEU A 505 9.17 -24.41 3.59
C LEU A 505 10.11 -23.79 2.55
N VAL A 506 10.39 -22.51 2.71
CA VAL A 506 11.32 -21.78 1.85
C VAL A 506 12.73 -22.22 2.26
N PRO A 507 13.54 -22.78 1.34
CA PRO A 507 14.90 -23.20 1.64
C PRO A 507 15.74 -22.00 2.06
N ALA A 508 16.68 -22.22 2.99
CA ALA A 508 17.73 -21.24 3.26
C ALA A 508 18.52 -21.00 1.97
N SER A 509 18.90 -19.76 1.70
CA SER A 509 19.50 -19.35 0.41
C SER A 509 20.89 -19.93 0.13
N ASP A 510 21.42 -20.78 1.00
CA ASP A 510 22.67 -21.51 0.81
C ASP A 510 22.50 -22.87 0.10
N ALA A 511 21.28 -23.33 -0.15
CA ALA A 511 21.05 -24.47 -1.02
C ALA A 511 21.42 -24.08 -2.45
N PRO A 512 22.31 -24.81 -3.17
CA PRO A 512 22.57 -24.56 -4.56
C PRO A 512 21.23 -24.62 -5.30
N SER A 513 20.93 -23.61 -6.12
CA SER A 513 19.73 -23.61 -6.94
C SER A 513 19.82 -24.80 -7.87
N THR A 514 19.12 -25.87 -7.54
CA THR A 514 18.83 -26.89 -8.55
C THR A 514 17.93 -26.18 -9.55
N THR A 515 18.52 -25.77 -10.66
CA THR A 515 17.82 -25.35 -11.87
C THR A 515 17.04 -26.56 -12.37
N GLY A 516 15.95 -26.87 -11.73
CA GLY A 516 14.91 -27.76 -12.22
C GLY A 516 14.00 -26.93 -13.13
N SER A 517 14.22 -27.01 -14.41
CA SER A 517 13.26 -26.64 -15.44
C SER A 517 11.92 -27.30 -15.08
N VAL A 518 10.96 -26.50 -14.60
CA VAL A 518 9.57 -26.94 -14.63
C VAL A 518 9.14 -26.80 -16.09
N ALA A 519 9.18 -27.92 -16.78
CA ALA A 519 8.60 -28.07 -18.10
C ALA A 519 7.11 -27.72 -18.00
N SER A 520 6.68 -26.74 -18.77
CA SER A 520 5.27 -26.49 -19.04
C SER A 520 4.67 -27.77 -19.63
N PRO A 521 3.53 -28.27 -19.14
CA PRO A 521 2.81 -29.31 -19.85
C PRO A 521 2.26 -28.69 -21.14
N SER A 522 2.74 -29.18 -22.29
CA SER A 522 2.18 -28.95 -23.60
C SER A 522 0.80 -29.59 -23.68
N LYS A 523 -0.15 -28.82 -24.18
CA LYS A 523 -1.49 -28.97 -24.74
C LYS A 523 -2.63 -28.47 -23.90
#